data_7a8e0fb086101b15acc090c228d7ac5d
#
_entry.id   7a8e0fb086101b15acc090c228d7ac5d
#
_cell.length_a   1.000
_cell.length_b   1.000
_cell.length_c   1.000
_cell.angle_alpha   90.00
_cell.angle_beta   90.00
_cell.angle_gamma   90.00
#
_symmetry.space_group_name_H-M   'P 1'
#
loop_
_entity.id
_entity.type
_entity.pdbx_description
1 polymer ?
#
loop_
_entity_poly.entity_id
_entity_poly.type
_entity_poly.pdbx_seq_one_letter_code
_entity_poly.pdbx_strand_id
1 'polypeptide(L)'
;MAICYSRSRIFYDGDFMRELEEKIAREAEVLPGGVLKVGTFLNQQIDIAMLKNMAQEVKRLFQAEQVDKVLTVEASGIAFATAVALEMGVPMVFAKKHPSANVSGEQYHAPVYSFTHNKTYDIAVSKPYLKQGERVLIADDFLANGNALKGLIDIVGQAQATVVGCVAEIEKGFQGGGDGLRAMGYKVESLAIVESMDDGKIIFR
;
A
#
# COMPACT_ATOMS: atom_id res chain seq x y z
N MET A 1 -11.68 -4.21 -25.30
CA MET A 1 -11.99 -3.48 -24.07
C MET A 1 -11.34 -2.10 -24.20
N ALA A 2 -12.11 -1.02 -24.20
CA ALA A 2 -11.56 0.32 -24.38
C ALA A 2 -11.14 0.87 -23.03
N ILE A 3 -9.87 1.19 -22.88
CA ILE A 3 -9.32 1.86 -21.70
C ILE A 3 -9.56 3.36 -21.89
N CYS A 4 -10.33 3.98 -21.01
CA CYS A 4 -10.63 5.41 -21.08
C CYS A 4 -9.70 6.15 -20.10
N TYR A 5 -8.77 6.93 -20.63
CA TYR A 5 -7.87 7.77 -19.84
C TYR A 5 -8.42 9.19 -19.71
N SER A 6 -8.39 9.75 -18.52
CA SER A 6 -8.63 11.18 -18.29
C SER A 6 -7.41 11.99 -18.76
N ARG A 7 -7.67 13.06 -19.53
CA ARG A 7 -6.71 13.81 -20.36
C ARG A 7 -5.72 14.74 -19.63
N SER A 8 -5.10 14.37 -18.53
CA SER A 8 -4.21 15.32 -17.81
C SER A 8 -2.86 14.78 -17.32
N ARG A 9 -2.34 13.68 -17.87
CA ARG A 9 -0.97 13.25 -17.57
C ARG A 9 -0.04 13.53 -18.75
N ILE A 10 1.03 14.28 -18.49
CA ILE A 10 2.18 14.45 -19.39
C ILE A 10 3.00 13.16 -19.29
N PHE A 11 3.11 12.44 -20.41
CA PHE A 11 3.84 11.18 -20.50
C PHE A 11 5.34 11.44 -20.49
N TYR A 12 6.04 10.78 -19.56
CA TYR A 12 7.48 10.59 -19.62
C TYR A 12 7.80 9.15 -20.03
N ASP A 13 8.85 8.98 -20.82
CA ASP A 13 9.39 7.68 -21.25
C ASP A 13 9.75 6.86 -20.00
N GLY A 14 9.06 5.73 -19.74
CA GLY A 14 9.23 4.89 -18.55
C GLY A 14 8.01 4.79 -17.62
N ASP A 15 6.80 4.95 -18.11
CA ASP A 15 5.58 5.02 -17.30
C ASP A 15 5.13 3.63 -16.78
N PHE A 16 5.83 3.14 -15.72
CA PHE A 16 5.50 1.87 -15.04
C PHE A 16 4.08 1.85 -14.46
N MET A 17 3.51 3.00 -14.15
CA MET A 17 2.14 3.12 -13.65
C MET A 17 1.14 2.69 -14.72
N ARG A 18 1.43 3.03 -16.00
CA ARG A 18 0.63 2.58 -17.14
C ARG A 18 0.67 1.06 -17.36
N GLU A 19 1.85 0.45 -17.17
CA GLU A 19 2.00 -1.01 -17.28
C GLU A 19 1.13 -1.74 -16.23
N LEU A 20 1.09 -1.25 -15.00
CA LEU A 20 0.23 -1.78 -13.94
C LEU A 20 -1.25 -1.60 -14.27
N GLU A 21 -1.67 -0.41 -14.71
CA GLU A 21 -3.05 -0.13 -15.10
C GLU A 21 -3.51 -1.02 -16.27
N GLU A 22 -2.67 -1.20 -17.30
CA GLU A 22 -2.93 -2.09 -18.42
C GLU A 22 -3.06 -3.55 -17.99
N LYS A 23 -2.22 -4.00 -17.04
CA LYS A 23 -2.31 -5.35 -16.51
C LYS A 23 -3.56 -5.54 -15.65
N ILE A 24 -3.90 -4.59 -14.80
CA ILE A 24 -5.16 -4.61 -14.04
C ILE A 24 -6.35 -4.69 -15.00
N ALA A 25 -6.40 -3.83 -16.04
CA ALA A 25 -7.50 -3.82 -16.99
C ALA A 25 -7.64 -5.14 -17.77
N ARG A 26 -6.55 -5.86 -18.00
CA ARG A 26 -6.53 -7.11 -18.78
C ARG A 26 -6.81 -8.35 -17.92
N GLU A 27 -6.31 -8.40 -16.68
CA GLU A 27 -6.23 -9.63 -15.89
C GLU A 27 -7.06 -9.59 -14.59
N ALA A 28 -7.46 -8.40 -14.14
CA ALA A 28 -8.26 -8.30 -12.92
C ALA A 28 -9.72 -8.71 -13.17
N GLU A 29 -10.31 -9.32 -12.16
CA GLU A 29 -11.75 -9.66 -12.14
C GLU A 29 -12.47 -8.69 -11.19
N VAL A 30 -13.49 -8.02 -11.71
CA VAL A 30 -14.35 -7.15 -10.89
C VAL A 30 -15.54 -7.98 -10.36
N LEU A 31 -15.65 -8.05 -9.04
CA LEU A 31 -16.74 -8.76 -8.36
C LEU A 31 -17.71 -7.76 -7.71
N PRO A 32 -18.96 -8.18 -7.44
CA PRO A 32 -19.94 -7.36 -6.73
C PRO A 32 -19.41 -6.84 -5.39
N GLY A 33 -19.85 -5.65 -4.99
CA GLY A 33 -19.41 -5.02 -3.74
C GLY A 33 -18.08 -4.28 -3.82
N GLY A 34 -17.62 -3.93 -5.03
CA GLY A 34 -16.38 -3.16 -5.20
C GLY A 34 -15.11 -3.98 -4.96
N VAL A 35 -15.16 -5.30 -5.17
CA VAL A 35 -14.01 -6.18 -5.01
C VAL A 35 -13.25 -6.27 -6.33
N LEU A 36 -11.97 -5.97 -6.30
CA LEU A 36 -11.03 -6.13 -7.39
C LEU A 36 -10.10 -7.30 -7.09
N LYS A 37 -10.19 -8.37 -7.88
CA LYS A 37 -9.37 -9.56 -7.76
C LYS A 37 -8.14 -9.47 -8.65
N VAL A 38 -6.96 -9.49 -8.06
CA VAL A 38 -5.66 -9.38 -8.73
C VAL A 38 -4.72 -10.54 -8.35
N GLY A 39 -5.32 -11.68 -7.97
CA GLY A 39 -4.60 -12.85 -7.46
C GLY A 39 -3.63 -13.47 -8.44
N THR A 40 -3.81 -13.24 -9.73
CA THR A 40 -2.97 -13.79 -10.79
C THR A 40 -1.59 -13.15 -10.90
N PHE A 41 -1.39 -11.94 -10.30
CA PHE A 41 -0.13 -11.21 -10.47
C PHE A 41 0.33 -10.38 -9.25
N LEU A 42 -0.52 -10.14 -8.23
CA LEU A 42 -0.13 -9.32 -7.07
C LEU A 42 -0.14 -10.06 -5.73
N ASN A 43 -1.23 -10.74 -5.35
CA ASN A 43 -1.40 -11.16 -3.96
C ASN A 43 -1.66 -12.65 -3.71
N GLN A 44 -1.57 -13.50 -4.75
CA GLN A 44 -1.45 -14.95 -4.64
C GLN A 44 -0.29 -15.46 -5.49
N GLN A 45 -0.36 -15.28 -6.81
CA GLN A 45 0.80 -15.36 -7.67
C GLN A 45 1.36 -13.95 -7.81
N ILE A 46 2.67 -13.80 -7.70
CA ILE A 46 3.35 -12.51 -7.78
C ILE A 46 4.14 -12.46 -9.08
N ASP A 47 3.86 -11.47 -9.92
CA ASP A 47 4.68 -11.16 -11.09
C ASP A 47 5.93 -10.41 -10.61
N ILE A 48 7.05 -11.13 -10.58
CA ILE A 48 8.31 -10.60 -10.03
C ILE A 48 8.87 -9.45 -10.87
N ALA A 49 8.68 -9.47 -12.20
CA ALA A 49 9.16 -8.41 -13.06
C ALA A 49 8.38 -7.12 -12.78
N MET A 50 7.05 -7.20 -12.70
CA MET A 50 6.21 -6.08 -12.34
C MET A 50 6.48 -5.58 -10.93
N LEU A 51 6.61 -6.46 -9.96
CA LEU A 51 6.93 -6.10 -8.57
C LEU A 51 8.24 -5.30 -8.48
N LYS A 52 9.27 -5.70 -9.24
CA LYS A 52 10.53 -4.97 -9.34
C LYS A 52 10.32 -3.57 -9.94
N ASN A 53 9.58 -3.46 -11.04
CA ASN A 53 9.30 -2.18 -11.68
C ASN A 53 8.53 -1.23 -10.73
N MET A 54 7.53 -1.75 -10.00
CA MET A 54 6.80 -1.00 -8.98
C MET A 54 7.72 -0.50 -7.87
N ALA A 55 8.63 -1.33 -7.37
CA ALA A 55 9.57 -0.93 -6.32
C ALA A 55 10.53 0.18 -6.80
N GLN A 56 11.00 0.12 -8.04
CA GLN A 56 11.82 1.16 -8.65
C GLN A 56 11.06 2.48 -8.78
N GLU A 57 9.79 2.42 -9.17
CA GLU A 57 8.95 3.63 -9.24
C GLU A 57 8.73 4.24 -7.85
N VAL A 58 8.48 3.42 -6.82
CA VAL A 58 8.39 3.91 -5.43
C VAL A 58 9.67 4.62 -5.01
N LYS A 59 10.84 4.04 -5.30
CA LYS A 59 12.12 4.70 -5.02
C LYS A 59 12.24 6.05 -5.71
N ARG A 60 11.80 6.17 -6.97
CA ARG A 60 11.78 7.42 -7.72
C ARG A 60 10.84 8.46 -7.08
N LEU A 61 9.63 8.05 -6.67
CA LEU A 61 8.63 8.92 -6.05
C LEU A 61 9.08 9.46 -4.69
N PHE A 62 9.87 8.69 -3.95
CA PHE A 62 10.40 9.03 -2.63
C PHE A 62 11.90 9.37 -2.63
N GLN A 63 12.50 9.66 -3.79
CA GLN A 63 13.95 9.94 -3.90
C GLN A 63 14.42 11.17 -3.11
N ALA A 64 13.53 12.12 -2.84
CA ALA A 64 13.84 13.30 -2.03
C ALA A 64 13.71 13.05 -0.53
N GLU A 65 13.10 11.92 -0.16
CA GLU A 65 12.88 11.55 1.23
C GLU A 65 14.01 10.67 1.74
N GLN A 66 14.42 10.90 2.98
CA GLN A 66 15.28 9.94 3.65
C GLN A 66 14.38 8.91 4.34
N VAL A 67 14.47 7.65 3.91
CA VAL A 67 13.73 6.53 4.47
C VAL A 67 14.70 5.65 5.26
N ASP A 68 14.36 5.37 6.52
CA ASP A 68 15.16 4.48 7.37
C ASP A 68 14.55 3.07 7.45
N LYS A 69 13.26 2.96 7.16
CA LYS A 69 12.51 1.70 7.27
C LYS A 69 11.23 1.69 6.43
N VAL A 70 10.88 0.54 5.89
CA VAL A 70 9.56 0.29 5.28
C VAL A 70 8.69 -0.47 6.28
N LEU A 71 7.43 -0.06 6.43
CA LEU A 71 6.45 -0.70 7.30
C LEU A 71 5.21 -1.10 6.49
N THR A 72 4.70 -2.31 6.74
CA THR A 72 3.46 -2.81 6.15
C THR A 72 2.63 -3.60 7.17
N VAL A 73 1.53 -4.19 6.71
CA VAL A 73 0.72 -5.15 7.50
C VAL A 73 0.63 -6.49 6.76
N GLU A 74 0.68 -7.61 7.53
CA GLU A 74 0.48 -8.94 6.95
C GLU A 74 -0.93 -9.09 6.36
N ALA A 75 -1.13 -9.90 5.29
CA ALA A 75 -0.13 -10.74 4.65
C ALA A 75 0.26 -10.17 3.26
N SER A 76 -0.69 -9.63 2.48
CA SER A 76 -0.52 -9.29 1.05
C SER A 76 0.48 -8.14 0.81
N GLY A 77 0.52 -7.14 1.68
CA GLY A 77 1.48 -6.03 1.57
C GLY A 77 2.95 -6.44 1.75
N ILE A 78 3.23 -7.63 2.33
CA ILE A 78 4.61 -8.05 2.64
C ILE A 78 5.48 -8.15 1.38
N ALA A 79 4.95 -8.71 0.30
CA ALA A 79 5.72 -8.90 -0.93
C ALA A 79 6.16 -7.55 -1.51
N PHE A 80 5.22 -6.62 -1.64
CA PHE A 80 5.47 -5.27 -2.14
C PHE A 80 6.44 -4.50 -1.25
N ALA A 81 6.15 -4.44 0.05
CA ALA A 81 7.02 -3.75 1.02
C ALA A 81 8.44 -4.33 1.04
N THR A 82 8.60 -5.65 0.87
CA THR A 82 9.92 -6.29 0.77
C THR A 82 10.67 -5.82 -0.48
N ALA A 83 10.01 -5.77 -1.63
CA ALA A 83 10.62 -5.29 -2.87
C ALA A 83 11.03 -3.82 -2.78
N VAL A 84 10.16 -2.97 -2.21
CA VAL A 84 10.46 -1.55 -1.97
C VAL A 84 11.64 -1.39 -1.03
N ALA A 85 11.68 -2.12 0.07
CA ALA A 85 12.77 -2.09 1.04
C ALA A 85 14.11 -2.54 0.42
N LEU A 86 14.07 -3.60 -0.40
CA LEU A 86 15.23 -4.10 -1.14
C LEU A 86 15.77 -3.02 -2.10
N GLU A 87 14.90 -2.37 -2.87
CA GLU A 87 15.28 -1.34 -3.82
C GLU A 87 15.82 -0.08 -3.13
N MET A 88 15.29 0.27 -1.96
CA MET A 88 15.77 1.40 -1.15
C MET A 88 17.00 1.06 -0.31
N GLY A 89 17.33 -0.22 -0.09
CA GLY A 89 18.45 -0.65 0.75
C GLY A 89 18.20 -0.46 2.25
N VAL A 90 16.95 -0.58 2.71
CA VAL A 90 16.56 -0.38 4.11
C VAL A 90 15.83 -1.62 4.67
N PRO A 91 15.79 -1.82 5.99
CA PRO A 91 15.02 -2.92 6.58
C PRO A 91 13.51 -2.72 6.39
N MET A 92 12.77 -3.85 6.34
CA MET A 92 11.32 -3.89 6.33
C MET A 92 10.80 -4.56 7.61
N VAL A 93 9.70 -4.01 8.14
CA VAL A 93 8.95 -4.58 9.27
C VAL A 93 7.50 -4.71 8.85
N PHE A 94 6.82 -5.75 9.32
CA PHE A 94 5.39 -5.88 9.11
C PHE A 94 4.64 -6.02 10.45
N ALA A 95 3.52 -5.34 10.55
CA ALA A 95 2.57 -5.49 11.64
C ALA A 95 1.83 -6.81 11.49
N LYS A 96 1.66 -7.53 12.60
CA LYS A 96 0.90 -8.79 12.66
C LYS A 96 -0.54 -8.53 13.06
N LYS A 97 -1.48 -9.22 12.40
CA LYS A 97 -2.94 -9.13 12.70
C LYS A 97 -3.36 -9.87 13.96
N HIS A 98 -2.51 -10.76 14.44
CA HIS A 98 -2.75 -11.48 15.68
C HIS A 98 -1.48 -11.49 16.52
N PRO A 99 -1.56 -11.18 17.83
CA PRO A 99 -0.43 -11.37 18.71
C PRO A 99 -0.02 -12.84 18.65
N SER A 100 1.18 -13.13 18.13
CA SER A 100 1.68 -14.49 18.21
C SER A 100 2.20 -14.74 19.60
N ALA A 101 1.82 -15.88 20.21
CA ALA A 101 2.30 -16.31 21.53
C ALA A 101 3.84 -16.36 21.63
N ASN A 102 4.54 -16.36 20.49
CA ASN A 102 5.99 -16.40 20.39
C ASN A 102 6.65 -15.02 20.36
N VAL A 103 5.90 -13.92 20.43
CA VAL A 103 6.45 -12.56 20.51
C VAL A 103 6.49 -12.17 21.99
N SER A 104 7.61 -12.45 22.64
CA SER A 104 7.90 -11.93 23.97
C SER A 104 8.35 -10.47 23.88
N GLY A 105 7.80 -9.61 24.73
CA GLY A 105 8.19 -8.20 24.83
C GLY A 105 7.07 -7.22 24.55
N GLU A 106 7.39 -5.94 24.72
CA GLU A 106 6.45 -4.86 24.52
C GLU A 106 6.18 -4.59 23.04
N GLN A 107 4.94 -4.28 22.71
CA GLN A 107 4.46 -4.03 21.33
C GLN A 107 3.74 -2.69 21.26
N TYR A 108 3.76 -2.09 20.09
CA TYR A 108 2.82 -1.05 19.66
C TYR A 108 1.60 -1.72 19.04
N HIS A 109 0.41 -1.22 19.34
CA HIS A 109 -0.86 -1.80 18.90
C HIS A 109 -1.77 -0.74 18.30
N ALA A 110 -2.52 -1.13 17.27
CA ALA A 110 -3.58 -0.29 16.74
C ALA A 110 -4.78 -1.13 16.27
N PRO A 111 -6.02 -0.72 16.58
CA PRO A 111 -7.21 -1.36 16.04
C PRO A 111 -7.41 -0.98 14.58
N VAL A 112 -7.70 -1.97 13.74
CA VAL A 112 -8.02 -1.80 12.33
C VAL A 112 -9.34 -2.45 12.00
N TYR A 113 -10.28 -1.68 11.48
CA TYR A 113 -11.56 -2.20 11.02
C TYR A 113 -11.45 -2.69 9.58
N SER A 114 -11.78 -3.97 9.36
CA SER A 114 -11.87 -4.59 8.03
C SER A 114 -13.29 -4.56 7.52
N PHE A 115 -13.56 -3.79 6.47
CA PHE A 115 -14.86 -3.80 5.80
C PHE A 115 -15.15 -5.12 5.10
N THR A 116 -14.14 -5.80 4.56
CA THR A 116 -14.28 -7.09 3.88
C THR A 116 -14.78 -8.18 4.83
N HIS A 117 -14.35 -8.15 6.09
CA HIS A 117 -14.70 -9.14 7.10
C HIS A 117 -15.69 -8.61 8.14
N ASN A 118 -16.10 -7.34 8.04
CA ASN A 118 -16.97 -6.65 9.01
C ASN A 118 -16.50 -6.87 10.46
N LYS A 119 -15.21 -6.77 10.70
CA LYS A 119 -14.57 -7.08 11.99
C LYS A 119 -13.40 -6.16 12.27
N THR A 120 -13.29 -5.72 13.52
CA THR A 120 -12.07 -5.07 14.01
C THR A 120 -11.07 -6.13 14.42
N TYR A 121 -9.83 -5.98 13.99
CA TYR A 121 -8.68 -6.75 14.46
C TYR A 121 -7.59 -5.80 14.93
N ASP A 122 -6.75 -6.29 15.80
CA ASP A 122 -5.62 -5.54 16.31
C ASP A 122 -4.37 -5.85 15.50
N ILE A 123 -3.64 -4.83 15.11
CA ILE A 123 -2.32 -4.99 14.48
C ILE A 123 -1.24 -4.62 15.47
N ALA A 124 -0.12 -5.34 15.44
CA ALA A 124 0.95 -5.16 16.41
C ALA A 124 2.34 -5.18 15.77
N VAL A 125 3.23 -4.33 16.28
CA VAL A 125 4.66 -4.30 15.95
C VAL A 125 5.46 -4.35 17.24
N SER A 126 6.45 -5.23 17.32
CA SER A 126 7.34 -5.30 18.49
C SER A 126 8.25 -4.07 18.56
N LYS A 127 8.33 -3.44 19.74
CA LYS A 127 9.06 -2.19 19.95
C LYS A 127 10.54 -2.22 19.52
N PRO A 128 11.31 -3.32 19.67
CA PRO A 128 12.69 -3.37 19.21
C PRO A 128 12.88 -3.14 17.72
N TYR A 129 11.83 -3.37 16.90
CA TYR A 129 11.90 -3.28 15.44
C TYR A 129 11.41 -1.95 14.87
N LEU A 130 10.83 -1.07 15.71
CA LEU A 130 10.41 0.28 15.33
C LEU A 130 10.82 1.26 16.42
N LYS A 131 11.81 2.10 16.12
CA LYS A 131 12.48 2.95 17.12
C LYS A 131 12.12 4.41 16.96
N GLN A 132 12.23 5.14 18.05
CA GLN A 132 12.10 6.59 18.07
C GLN A 132 13.04 7.26 17.08
N GLY A 133 12.52 8.26 16.35
CA GLY A 133 13.27 9.07 15.41
C GLY A 133 13.47 8.44 14.03
N GLU A 134 13.10 7.18 13.82
CA GLU A 134 13.15 6.55 12.50
C GLU A 134 12.15 7.20 11.52
N ARG A 135 12.54 7.31 10.24
CA ARG A 135 11.70 7.81 9.16
C ARG A 135 11.15 6.62 8.39
N VAL A 136 9.84 6.47 8.44
CA VAL A 136 9.13 5.28 8.02
C VAL A 136 8.30 5.56 6.78
N LEU A 137 8.52 4.77 5.73
CA LEU A 137 7.64 4.68 4.57
C LEU A 137 6.64 3.54 4.82
N ILE A 138 5.35 3.84 4.78
CA ILE A 138 4.30 2.83 4.89
C ILE A 138 3.94 2.35 3.49
N ALA A 139 3.97 1.03 3.25
CA ALA A 139 3.68 0.43 1.95
C ALA A 139 2.62 -0.68 2.11
N ASP A 140 1.60 -0.70 1.25
CA ASP A 140 0.54 -1.73 1.29
C ASP A 140 0.12 -2.11 -0.14
N ASP A 141 -0.55 -3.27 -0.31
CA ASP A 141 -1.04 -3.71 -1.62
C ASP A 141 -2.28 -2.90 -2.05
N PHE A 142 -3.24 -2.70 -1.15
CA PHE A 142 -4.47 -1.95 -1.42
C PHE A 142 -4.71 -0.79 -0.47
N LEU A 143 -5.02 0.36 -1.04
CA LEU A 143 -5.56 1.50 -0.33
C LEU A 143 -7.05 1.66 -0.66
N ALA A 144 -7.90 1.21 0.25
CA ALA A 144 -9.35 1.29 0.17
C ALA A 144 -9.88 2.47 1.01
N ASN A 145 -10.44 2.20 2.19
CA ASN A 145 -10.89 3.25 3.13
C ASN A 145 -9.74 3.82 3.99
N GLY A 146 -8.52 3.33 3.81
CA GLY A 146 -7.33 3.80 4.51
C GLY A 146 -7.18 3.31 5.95
N ASN A 147 -8.02 2.39 6.44
CA ASN A 147 -7.97 1.97 7.84
C ASN A 147 -6.67 1.27 8.22
N ALA A 148 -6.13 0.41 7.35
CA ALA A 148 -4.85 -0.26 7.60
C ALA A 148 -3.71 0.76 7.71
N LEU A 149 -3.64 1.70 6.77
CA LEU A 149 -2.62 2.74 6.78
C LEU A 149 -2.75 3.64 8.02
N LYS A 150 -3.97 4.01 8.42
CA LYS A 150 -4.21 4.79 9.66
C LYS A 150 -3.73 4.04 10.90
N GLY A 151 -3.96 2.73 10.98
CA GLY A 151 -3.45 1.90 12.06
C GLY A 151 -1.92 1.86 12.08
N LEU A 152 -1.27 1.75 10.91
CA LEU A 152 0.18 1.79 10.82
C LEU A 152 0.75 3.18 11.16
N ILE A 153 0.08 4.25 10.77
CA ILE A 153 0.43 5.64 11.13
C ILE A 153 0.37 5.82 12.66
N ASP A 154 -0.67 5.29 13.31
CA ASP A 154 -0.80 5.33 14.76
C ASP A 154 0.37 4.58 15.45
N ILE A 155 0.71 3.38 14.98
CA ILE A 155 1.87 2.60 15.47
C ILE A 155 3.18 3.39 15.32
N VAL A 156 3.39 4.06 14.18
CA VAL A 156 4.58 4.92 13.97
C VAL A 156 4.59 6.07 14.96
N GLY A 157 3.43 6.69 15.23
CA GLY A 157 3.28 7.74 16.24
C GLY A 157 3.60 7.26 17.66
N GLN A 158 3.09 6.08 18.06
CA GLN A 158 3.39 5.47 19.35
C GLN A 158 4.90 5.20 19.53
N ALA A 159 5.59 4.85 18.45
CA ALA A 159 7.04 4.67 18.45
C ALA A 159 7.82 5.99 18.49
N GLN A 160 7.16 7.16 18.42
CA GLN A 160 7.79 8.45 18.27
C GLN A 160 8.70 8.51 17.02
N ALA A 161 8.32 7.78 15.98
CA ALA A 161 8.90 7.79 14.65
C ALA A 161 8.13 8.74 13.73
N THR A 162 8.63 8.98 12.52
CA THR A 162 8.02 9.90 11.57
C THR A 162 7.56 9.15 10.32
N VAL A 163 6.32 9.33 9.91
CA VAL A 163 5.84 8.85 8.60
C VAL A 163 6.32 9.81 7.52
N VAL A 164 7.19 9.35 6.62
CA VAL A 164 7.66 10.15 5.46
C VAL A 164 6.69 10.10 4.29
N GLY A 165 5.84 9.09 4.26
CA GLY A 165 4.75 8.95 3.30
C GLY A 165 4.14 7.56 3.34
N CYS A 166 3.08 7.41 2.55
CA CYS A 166 2.39 6.15 2.33
C CYS A 166 2.41 5.83 0.83
N VAL A 167 2.55 4.55 0.48
CA VAL A 167 2.45 4.09 -0.90
C VAL A 167 1.59 2.85 -0.99
N ALA A 168 0.76 2.76 -2.02
CA ALA A 168 -0.05 1.59 -2.33
C ALA A 168 0.17 1.13 -3.77
N GLU A 169 0.11 -0.20 -4.02
CA GLU A 169 0.07 -0.71 -5.38
C GLU A 169 -1.21 -0.24 -6.08
N ILE A 170 -2.35 -0.44 -5.45
CA ILE A 170 -3.67 -0.07 -6.01
C ILE A 170 -4.48 0.73 -4.99
N GLU A 171 -4.88 1.94 -5.36
CA GLU A 171 -5.85 2.74 -4.62
C GLU A 171 -7.25 2.58 -5.24
N LYS A 172 -8.25 2.30 -4.40
CA LYS A 172 -9.66 2.40 -4.78
C LYS A 172 -10.14 3.83 -4.51
N GLY A 173 -9.92 4.75 -5.48
CA GLY A 173 -10.20 6.17 -5.35
C GLY A 173 -11.63 6.45 -4.93
N PHE A 174 -12.60 5.68 -5.46
CA PHE A 174 -14.02 5.78 -5.11
C PHE A 174 -14.34 5.47 -3.63
N GLN A 175 -13.40 4.93 -2.86
CA GLN A 175 -13.58 4.69 -1.41
C GLN A 175 -12.97 5.80 -0.54
N GLY A 176 -12.24 6.75 -1.14
CA GLY A 176 -11.81 7.99 -0.50
C GLY A 176 -10.71 7.88 0.56
N GLY A 177 -10.12 6.71 0.77
CA GLY A 177 -9.09 6.53 1.80
C GLY A 177 -7.82 7.32 1.53
N GLY A 178 -7.35 7.32 0.28
CA GLY A 178 -6.18 8.08 -0.13
C GLY A 178 -6.40 9.59 -0.03
N ASP A 179 -7.54 10.07 -0.52
CA ASP A 179 -7.88 11.50 -0.44
C ASP A 179 -8.02 11.95 1.02
N GLY A 180 -8.59 11.08 1.89
CA GLY A 180 -8.66 11.34 3.33
C GLY A 180 -7.28 11.46 3.99
N LEU A 181 -6.33 10.59 3.65
CA LEU A 181 -4.95 10.66 4.18
C LEU A 181 -4.19 11.89 3.63
N ARG A 182 -4.36 12.23 2.35
CA ARG A 182 -3.80 13.46 1.75
C ARG A 182 -4.35 14.72 2.42
N ALA A 183 -5.65 14.75 2.74
CA ALA A 183 -6.28 15.86 3.47
C ALA A 183 -5.76 16.00 4.91
N MET A 184 -5.25 14.92 5.51
CA MET A 184 -4.56 14.95 6.81
C MET A 184 -3.11 15.43 6.71
N GLY A 185 -2.61 15.74 5.51
CA GLY A 185 -1.26 16.24 5.27
C GLY A 185 -0.20 15.15 4.99
N TYR A 186 -0.57 13.89 4.87
CA TYR A 186 0.38 12.84 4.49
C TYR A 186 0.66 12.85 2.99
N LYS A 187 1.93 12.63 2.62
CA LYS A 187 2.29 12.29 1.25
C LYS A 187 1.78 10.87 0.95
N VAL A 188 0.85 10.74 0.01
CA VAL A 188 0.27 9.45 -0.38
C VAL A 188 0.41 9.29 -1.87
N GLU A 189 1.19 8.28 -2.26
CA GLU A 189 1.39 7.88 -3.65
C GLU A 189 0.70 6.53 -3.90
N SER A 190 0.08 6.39 -5.07
CA SER A 190 -0.56 5.14 -5.47
C SER A 190 -0.17 4.83 -6.91
N LEU A 191 0.34 3.60 -7.15
CA LEU A 191 0.86 3.23 -8.46
C LEU A 191 -0.25 3.08 -9.50
N ALA A 192 -1.45 2.69 -9.08
CA ALA A 192 -2.66 2.76 -9.87
C ALA A 192 -3.83 3.26 -9.02
N ILE A 193 -4.62 4.20 -9.54
CA ILE A 193 -5.82 4.70 -8.84
C ILE A 193 -7.04 4.31 -9.65
N VAL A 194 -7.81 3.36 -9.13
CA VAL A 194 -9.10 2.94 -9.71
C VAL A 194 -10.17 3.92 -9.27
N GLU A 195 -10.66 4.73 -10.20
CA GLU A 195 -11.69 5.74 -9.94
C GLU A 195 -13.10 5.15 -9.92
N SER A 196 -13.38 4.16 -10.79
CA SER A 196 -14.63 3.40 -10.75
C SER A 196 -14.46 2.00 -11.35
N MET A 197 -15.41 1.11 -11.03
CA MET A 197 -15.47 -0.27 -11.54
C MET A 197 -16.90 -0.62 -11.95
N ASP A 198 -17.61 0.30 -12.57
CA ASP A 198 -19.02 0.11 -12.96
C ASP A 198 -19.13 -0.69 -14.25
N ASP A 199 -20.16 -1.54 -14.33
CA ASP A 199 -20.47 -2.39 -15.51
C ASP A 199 -19.27 -3.23 -16.02
N GLY A 200 -18.39 -3.67 -15.10
CA GLY A 200 -17.21 -4.46 -15.44
C GLY A 200 -16.11 -3.68 -16.16
N LYS A 201 -16.22 -2.34 -16.20
CA LYS A 201 -15.18 -1.46 -16.73
C LYS A 201 -14.39 -0.84 -15.58
N ILE A 202 -13.06 -0.86 -15.69
CA ILE A 202 -12.17 -0.22 -14.74
C ILE A 202 -11.73 1.12 -15.32
N ILE A 203 -11.99 2.19 -14.59
CA ILE A 203 -11.56 3.55 -14.97
C ILE A 203 -10.48 3.97 -13.96
N PHE A 204 -9.36 4.43 -14.49
CA PHE A 204 -8.24 4.95 -13.71
C PHE A 204 -8.26 6.48 -13.69
N ARG A 205 -7.70 7.05 -12.60
CA ARG A 205 -7.54 8.50 -12.42
C ARG A 205 -6.38 9.02 -13.25
#